data_c855104c53e07122f824632174743cb8
#
_entry.id   c855104c53e07122f824632174743cb8
#
_cell.length_a   1.000
_cell.length_b   1.000
_cell.length_c   1.000
_cell.angle_alpha   90.00
_cell.angle_beta   90.00
_cell.angle_gamma   90.00
#
_symmetry.space_group_name_H-M   'P 1'
#
loop_
_entity.id
_entity.type
_entity.pdbx_description
1 polymer ?
#
loop_
_entity_poly.entity_id
_entity_poly.type
_entity_poly.pdbx_seq_one_letter_code
_entity_poly.pdbx_strand_id
1 'polypeptide(L)'
;GRARSEFLGLMYSPEMLQLFREFKRAWDPLGVLNPGMIVDPPPVTDSLARAGLPARAVQRPADRDVLPLTEVAGAPAAEPFAVDRFAAEVQACVGVGRCRATTGGFMCPSYRATRDEKDSTRGRARVLQEMVRTARTPAEGWRSTEVREALDLCLSCKACSTDCPTGVDMADLKSRFTQEHYRGRLRPFTHFSIGWLPRWIPMLTRAAP
;
A
#
# COMPACT_ATOMS: atom_id res chain seq x y z
N GLY A 1 -9.68 5.10 22.46
CA GLY A 1 -8.37 5.41 21.89
C GLY A 1 -8.38 6.74 21.14
N ARG A 2 -7.24 7.23 20.68
CA ARG A 2 -7.02 8.56 20.12
C ARG A 2 -8.10 9.02 19.12
N ALA A 3 -8.46 8.17 18.17
CA ALA A 3 -9.41 8.49 17.09
C ALA A 3 -10.85 8.84 17.56
N ARG A 4 -11.19 8.55 18.82
CA ARG A 4 -12.51 8.85 19.36
C ARG A 4 -12.46 9.79 20.56
N SER A 5 -11.27 10.13 21.05
CA SER A 5 -11.14 10.93 22.29
C SER A 5 -11.69 12.35 22.12
N GLU A 6 -11.53 12.96 20.94
CA GLU A 6 -12.08 14.27 20.61
C GLU A 6 -13.62 14.31 20.71
N PHE A 7 -14.28 13.20 20.41
CA PHE A 7 -15.74 13.12 20.43
C PHE A 7 -16.35 12.80 21.80
N LEU A 8 -15.53 12.70 22.84
CA LEU A 8 -16.05 12.44 24.21
C LEU A 8 -16.97 13.54 24.71
N GLY A 9 -16.79 14.78 24.25
CA GLY A 9 -17.70 15.88 24.54
C GLY A 9 -19.13 15.72 24.01
N LEU A 10 -19.34 14.79 23.07
CA LEU A 10 -20.70 14.41 22.60
C LEU A 10 -21.37 13.40 23.51
N MET A 11 -20.61 12.70 24.36
CA MET A 11 -21.09 11.60 25.21
C MET A 11 -21.16 12.00 26.69
N TYR A 12 -20.28 12.88 27.14
CA TYR A 12 -20.09 13.25 28.53
C TYR A 12 -20.23 14.75 28.72
N SER A 13 -20.77 15.15 29.87
CA SER A 13 -20.88 16.57 30.24
C SER A 13 -19.49 17.19 30.50
N PRO A 14 -19.38 18.53 30.42
CA PRO A 14 -18.14 19.24 30.75
C PRO A 14 -17.59 18.89 32.13
N GLU A 15 -18.48 18.71 33.12
CA GLU A 15 -18.11 18.36 34.50
C GLU A 15 -17.47 16.97 34.55
N MET A 16 -18.03 16.00 33.81
CA MET A 16 -17.48 14.64 33.72
C MET A 16 -16.11 14.65 33.04
N LEU A 17 -15.95 15.44 31.99
CA LEU A 17 -14.63 15.59 31.31
C LEU A 17 -13.61 16.25 32.24
N GLN A 18 -14.03 17.16 33.09
CA GLN A 18 -13.18 17.76 34.12
C GLN A 18 -12.72 16.71 35.15
N LEU A 19 -13.63 15.84 35.60
CA LEU A 19 -13.28 14.71 36.47
C LEU A 19 -12.27 13.77 35.85
N PHE A 20 -12.38 13.49 34.53
CA PHE A 20 -11.36 12.70 33.83
C PHE A 20 -9.99 13.37 33.86
N ARG A 21 -9.93 14.70 33.70
CA ARG A 21 -8.66 15.45 33.80
C ARG A 21 -8.08 15.38 35.21
N GLU A 22 -8.89 15.58 36.24
CA GLU A 22 -8.46 15.53 37.64
C GLU A 22 -7.98 14.12 38.02
N PHE A 23 -8.72 13.08 37.60
CA PHE A 23 -8.31 11.71 37.81
C PHE A 23 -6.97 11.41 37.12
N LYS A 24 -6.82 11.83 35.87
CA LYS A 24 -5.57 11.67 35.13
C LYS A 24 -4.40 12.35 35.85
N ARG A 25 -4.58 13.59 36.33
CA ARG A 25 -3.54 14.34 37.04
C ARG A 25 -3.17 13.75 38.39
N ALA A 26 -4.11 13.10 39.07
CA ALA A 26 -3.83 12.43 40.34
C ALA A 26 -2.83 11.28 40.19
N TRP A 27 -2.89 10.56 39.06
CA TRP A 27 -2.03 9.40 38.80
C TRP A 27 -0.82 9.74 37.92
N ASP A 28 -0.92 10.74 37.09
CA ASP A 28 0.12 11.14 36.11
C ASP A 28 0.26 12.65 36.06
N PRO A 29 0.78 13.28 37.16
CA PRO A 29 0.91 14.74 37.25
C PRO A 29 1.83 15.34 36.18
N LEU A 30 2.78 14.55 35.67
CA LEU A 30 3.71 14.98 34.62
C LEU A 30 3.22 14.71 33.20
N GLY A 31 2.07 14.05 33.03
CA GLY A 31 1.49 13.77 31.71
C GLY A 31 2.33 12.83 30.82
N VAL A 32 3.08 11.91 31.42
CA VAL A 32 3.98 10.98 30.70
C VAL A 32 3.23 9.77 30.14
N LEU A 33 2.17 9.32 30.79
CA LEU A 33 1.43 8.10 30.43
C LEU A 33 0.39 8.41 29.36
N ASN A 34 0.65 8.00 28.12
CA ASN A 34 -0.26 8.18 26.97
C ASN A 34 -0.84 9.60 26.87
N PRO A 35 -0.03 10.63 26.71
CA PRO A 35 -0.50 12.02 26.59
C PRO A 35 -1.45 12.17 25.39
N GLY A 36 -2.51 12.97 25.54
CA GLY A 36 -3.50 13.18 24.48
C GLY A 36 -4.42 11.98 24.19
N MET A 37 -4.50 11.03 25.11
CA MET A 37 -5.46 9.91 25.03
C MET A 37 -6.56 10.13 26.07
N ILE A 38 -7.82 10.19 25.61
CA ILE A 38 -9.03 10.45 26.42
C ILE A 38 -9.06 11.89 26.94
N VAL A 39 -8.03 12.33 27.64
CA VAL A 39 -7.89 13.66 28.24
C VAL A 39 -7.07 14.55 27.31
N ASP A 40 -7.59 15.73 27.02
CA ASP A 40 -6.99 16.76 26.17
C ASP A 40 -6.42 16.20 24.85
N PRO A 41 -7.24 15.51 24.05
CA PRO A 41 -6.80 14.90 22.80
C PRO A 41 -6.51 15.98 21.74
N PRO A 42 -5.50 15.76 20.88
CA PRO A 42 -5.37 16.56 19.68
C PRO A 42 -6.53 16.30 18.72
N PRO A 43 -6.79 17.21 17.77
CA PRO A 43 -7.80 17.01 16.74
C PRO A 43 -7.65 15.67 16.02
N VAL A 44 -8.76 15.02 15.66
CA VAL A 44 -8.76 13.71 14.98
C VAL A 44 -8.06 13.78 13.62
N THR A 45 -8.06 14.97 13.01
CA THR A 45 -7.40 15.24 11.71
C THR A 45 -5.90 15.45 11.83
N ASP A 46 -5.39 15.63 13.05
CA ASP A 46 -3.98 15.87 13.27
C ASP A 46 -3.13 14.61 13.07
N SER A 47 -1.98 14.76 12.42
CA SER A 47 -1.02 13.68 12.16
C SER A 47 -1.62 12.44 11.46
N LEU A 48 -2.61 12.63 10.61
CA LEU A 48 -3.12 11.54 9.77
C LEU A 48 -2.08 11.19 8.69
N ALA A 49 -1.84 9.88 8.50
CA ALA A 49 -0.91 9.39 7.48
C ALA A 49 -1.30 9.80 6.04
N ARG A 50 -2.58 10.16 5.85
CA ARG A 50 -3.15 10.59 4.57
C ARG A 50 -3.51 12.07 4.52
N ALA A 51 -3.08 12.86 5.50
CA ALA A 51 -3.30 14.30 5.49
C ALA A 51 -2.70 14.90 4.20
N GLY A 52 -3.51 15.65 3.46
CA GLY A 52 -3.09 16.25 2.18
C GLY A 52 -3.16 15.33 0.96
N LEU A 53 -3.47 14.04 1.10
CA LEU A 53 -3.72 13.18 -0.05
C LEU A 53 -5.20 13.26 -0.47
N PRO A 54 -5.49 13.21 -1.79
CA PRO A 54 -6.88 13.21 -2.27
C PRO A 54 -7.65 12.02 -1.68
N ALA A 55 -8.90 12.24 -1.32
CA ALA A 55 -9.77 11.17 -0.87
C ALA A 55 -9.87 10.11 -1.99
N ARG A 56 -9.48 8.88 -1.67
CA ARG A 56 -9.67 7.78 -2.60
C ARG A 56 -11.16 7.54 -2.77
N ALA A 57 -11.68 7.64 -3.98
CA ALA A 57 -12.91 6.97 -4.33
C ALA A 57 -12.69 5.47 -4.06
N VAL A 58 -13.45 4.91 -3.13
CA VAL A 58 -13.41 3.47 -2.81
C VAL A 58 -14.05 2.76 -4.00
N GLN A 59 -13.28 2.43 -5.01
CA GLN A 59 -13.71 1.50 -6.04
C GLN A 59 -13.83 0.13 -5.39
N ARG A 60 -15.07 -0.35 -5.28
CA ARG A 60 -15.33 -1.72 -4.85
C ARG A 60 -14.71 -2.68 -5.87
N PRO A 61 -14.20 -3.84 -5.44
CA PRO A 61 -13.65 -4.84 -6.36
C PRO A 61 -14.57 -5.24 -7.53
N ALA A 62 -15.91 -5.11 -7.33
CA ALA A 62 -16.93 -5.38 -8.34
C ALA A 62 -16.95 -4.35 -9.50
N ASP A 63 -16.40 -3.14 -9.27
CA ASP A 63 -16.38 -2.08 -10.28
C ASP A 63 -15.06 -2.07 -11.09
N ARG A 64 -14.21 -3.06 -10.87
CA ARG A 64 -13.03 -3.27 -11.72
C ARG A 64 -13.51 -4.06 -12.94
N ASP A 65 -13.79 -3.36 -14.02
CA ASP A 65 -13.91 -3.99 -15.33
C ASP A 65 -12.67 -4.82 -15.58
N VAL A 66 -12.87 -6.13 -15.64
CA VAL A 66 -11.82 -7.06 -16.09
C VAL A 66 -11.73 -6.80 -17.58
N LEU A 67 -10.76 -6.00 -18.00
CA LEU A 67 -10.48 -5.76 -19.41
C LEU A 67 -10.31 -7.10 -20.12
N PRO A 68 -11.11 -7.40 -21.13
CA PRO A 68 -10.94 -8.64 -21.89
C PRO A 68 -9.53 -8.68 -22.48
N LEU A 69 -8.89 -9.85 -22.43
CA LEU A 69 -7.50 -10.05 -22.88
C LEU A 69 -7.24 -9.58 -24.32
N THR A 70 -8.29 -9.35 -25.10
CA THR A 70 -8.25 -8.84 -26.47
C THR A 70 -7.91 -7.34 -26.57
N GLU A 71 -8.10 -6.55 -25.51
CA GLU A 71 -7.83 -5.10 -25.53
C GLU A 71 -6.38 -4.74 -25.19
N VAL A 72 -5.56 -5.70 -24.76
CA VAL A 72 -4.14 -5.47 -24.38
C VAL A 72 -3.27 -5.07 -25.59
N ALA A 73 -3.71 -5.32 -26.80
CA ALA A 73 -2.96 -5.02 -28.02
C ALA A 73 -3.04 -3.55 -28.49
N GLY A 74 -3.96 -2.76 -27.94
CA GLY A 74 -4.19 -1.38 -28.30
C GLY A 74 -4.28 -0.42 -27.12
N ALA A 75 -3.67 -0.76 -25.97
CA ALA A 75 -3.68 0.09 -24.79
C ALA A 75 -3.19 1.51 -25.15
N PRO A 76 -3.97 2.58 -24.90
CA PRO A 76 -3.52 3.94 -25.11
C PRO A 76 -2.23 4.16 -24.31
N ALA A 77 -1.35 5.00 -24.83
CA ALA A 77 -0.12 5.41 -24.15
C ALA A 77 -0.49 5.75 -22.70
N ALA A 78 0.17 5.05 -21.76
CA ALA A 78 -0.12 5.16 -20.33
C ALA A 78 -0.20 6.65 -19.96
N GLU A 79 -1.33 7.07 -19.37
CA GLU A 79 -1.50 8.41 -18.82
C GLU A 79 -0.26 8.80 -18.01
N PRO A 80 0.18 10.07 -18.04
CA PRO A 80 1.33 10.48 -17.26
C PRO A 80 1.11 10.06 -15.80
N PHE A 81 2.07 9.34 -15.26
CA PHE A 81 2.02 8.72 -13.94
C PHE A 81 1.64 9.76 -12.87
N ALA A 82 0.42 9.70 -12.39
CA ALA A 82 -0.05 10.55 -11.31
C ALA A 82 0.55 10.04 -9.98
N VAL A 83 1.61 10.70 -9.51
CA VAL A 83 2.28 10.39 -8.22
C VAL A 83 1.26 10.35 -7.09
N ASP A 84 0.28 11.25 -7.10
CA ASP A 84 -0.79 11.32 -6.09
C ASP A 84 -1.65 10.06 -6.06
N ARG A 85 -1.98 9.50 -7.21
CA ARG A 85 -2.74 8.25 -7.31
C ARG A 85 -1.94 7.07 -6.77
N PHE A 86 -0.67 6.95 -7.14
CA PHE A 86 0.21 5.90 -6.63
C PHE A 86 0.34 5.99 -5.10
N ALA A 87 0.60 7.19 -4.57
CA ALA A 87 0.70 7.43 -3.15
C ALA A 87 -0.60 7.03 -2.41
N ALA A 88 -1.77 7.37 -2.96
CA ALA A 88 -3.05 7.00 -2.39
C ALA A 88 -3.27 5.48 -2.37
N GLU A 89 -2.88 4.77 -3.43
CA GLU A 89 -3.01 3.31 -3.52
C GLU A 89 -2.05 2.58 -2.59
N VAL A 90 -0.81 3.07 -2.44
CA VAL A 90 0.16 2.56 -1.47
C VAL A 90 -0.37 2.69 -0.03
N GLN A 91 -1.08 3.79 0.28
CA GLN A 91 -1.70 4.02 1.60
C GLN A 91 -2.95 3.15 1.84
N ALA A 92 -3.44 2.40 0.86
CA ALA A 92 -4.57 1.49 1.06
C ALA A 92 -4.27 0.37 2.07
N CYS A 93 -2.99 0.04 2.29
CA CYS A 93 -2.61 -0.92 3.31
C CYS A 93 -2.69 -0.29 4.71
N VAL A 94 -3.74 -0.64 5.44
CA VAL A 94 -3.95 -0.21 6.83
C VAL A 94 -3.43 -1.21 7.88
N GLY A 95 -2.72 -2.25 7.45
CA GLY A 95 -2.05 -3.18 8.35
C GLY A 95 -2.92 -4.33 8.89
N VAL A 96 -4.06 -4.65 8.26
CA VAL A 96 -4.95 -5.77 8.69
C VAL A 96 -4.20 -7.10 8.85
N GLY A 97 -3.16 -7.35 8.06
CA GLY A 97 -2.28 -8.50 8.24
C GLY A 97 -2.77 -9.81 7.62
N ARG A 98 -3.83 -9.81 6.81
CA ARG A 98 -4.31 -11.02 6.09
C ARG A 98 -3.20 -11.67 5.26
N CYS A 99 -2.29 -10.89 4.68
CA CYS A 99 -1.13 -11.37 3.92
C CYS A 99 -0.10 -12.17 4.74
N ARG A 100 -0.24 -12.19 6.07
CA ARG A 100 0.60 -12.97 6.98
C ARG A 100 -0.08 -14.24 7.48
N ALA A 101 -1.30 -14.50 7.04
CA ALA A 101 -2.01 -15.72 7.41
C ALA A 101 -1.28 -16.95 6.84
N THR A 102 -1.11 -17.95 7.68
CA THR A 102 -0.46 -19.23 7.30
C THR A 102 -1.46 -20.23 6.77
N THR A 103 -2.75 -19.99 7.06
CA THR A 103 -3.87 -20.86 6.69
C THR A 103 -4.96 -20.02 6.00
N GLY A 104 -5.75 -20.67 5.14
CA GLY A 104 -6.83 -20.06 4.40
C GLY A 104 -6.38 -19.03 3.35
N GLY A 105 -7.08 -18.97 2.21
CA GLY A 105 -6.77 -18.09 1.08
C GLY A 105 -5.43 -18.38 0.41
N PHE A 106 -5.07 -17.57 -0.60
CA PHE A 106 -3.84 -17.72 -1.38
C PHE A 106 -2.80 -16.64 -1.07
N MET A 107 -3.16 -15.56 -0.43
CA MET A 107 -2.34 -14.43 -0.08
C MET A 107 -1.37 -14.80 1.06
N CYS A 108 -0.15 -14.46 1.11
CA CYS A 108 0.82 -14.06 0.13
C CYS A 108 1.81 -15.23 -0.03
N PRO A 109 2.02 -15.80 -1.21
CA PRO A 109 2.86 -16.99 -1.38
C PRO A 109 4.30 -16.78 -0.92
N SER A 110 4.90 -15.63 -1.25
CA SER A 110 6.27 -15.33 -0.84
C SER A 110 6.41 -15.29 0.69
N TYR A 111 5.49 -14.66 1.41
CA TYR A 111 5.52 -14.68 2.87
C TYR A 111 5.36 -16.09 3.44
N ARG A 112 4.51 -16.92 2.84
CA ARG A 112 4.33 -18.31 3.30
C ARG A 112 5.61 -19.13 3.17
N ALA A 113 6.41 -18.86 2.15
CA ALA A 113 7.69 -19.52 1.93
C ALA A 113 8.78 -19.02 2.87
N THR A 114 8.95 -17.71 3.01
CA THR A 114 10.08 -17.12 3.75
C THR A 114 9.79 -16.83 5.22
N ARG A 115 8.52 -16.56 5.57
CA ARG A 115 8.09 -16.06 6.88
C ARG A 115 8.69 -14.69 7.24
N ASP A 116 9.35 -14.04 6.30
CA ASP A 116 9.89 -12.71 6.48
C ASP A 116 8.82 -11.65 6.18
N GLU A 117 8.70 -10.65 7.07
CA GLU A 117 7.73 -9.56 6.92
C GLU A 117 7.91 -8.78 5.63
N LYS A 118 9.14 -8.56 5.18
CA LYS A 118 9.45 -7.84 3.94
C LYS A 118 8.80 -8.50 2.71
N ASP A 119 8.59 -9.82 2.75
CA ASP A 119 8.03 -10.61 1.66
C ASP A 119 6.51 -10.69 1.69
N SER A 120 5.89 -10.05 2.69
CA SER A 120 4.44 -9.90 2.75
C SER A 120 3.95 -8.71 1.93
N THR A 121 2.67 -8.71 1.52
CA THR A 121 2.05 -7.52 0.90
C THR A 121 2.12 -6.32 1.84
N ARG A 122 1.95 -6.53 3.15
CA ARG A 122 2.04 -5.49 4.17
C ARG A 122 3.44 -4.91 4.27
N GLY A 123 4.47 -5.74 4.32
CA GLY A 123 5.88 -5.32 4.36
C GLY A 123 6.23 -4.47 3.14
N ARG A 124 5.89 -4.96 1.94
CA ARG A 124 6.10 -4.22 0.69
C ARG A 124 5.36 -2.88 0.66
N ALA A 125 4.10 -2.86 1.11
CA ALA A 125 3.35 -1.62 1.20
C ALA A 125 4.01 -0.62 2.18
N ARG A 126 4.59 -1.09 3.28
CA ARG A 126 5.33 -0.24 4.23
C ARG A 126 6.55 0.39 3.61
N VAL A 127 7.36 -0.38 2.89
CA VAL A 127 8.57 0.14 2.20
C VAL A 127 8.17 1.16 1.13
N LEU A 128 7.10 0.90 0.37
CA LEU A 128 6.55 1.87 -0.59
C LEU A 128 6.00 3.13 0.10
N GLN A 129 5.31 2.99 1.24
CA GLN A 129 4.82 4.12 2.04
C GLN A 129 5.99 4.98 2.52
N GLU A 130 7.06 4.36 2.99
CA GLU A 130 8.25 5.05 3.42
C GLU A 130 8.90 5.80 2.26
N MET A 131 9.07 5.16 1.11
CA MET A 131 9.55 5.80 -0.10
C MET A 131 8.75 7.06 -0.45
N VAL A 132 7.42 6.97 -0.47
CA VAL A 132 6.55 8.11 -0.80
C VAL A 132 6.68 9.25 0.22
N ARG A 133 6.97 8.93 1.48
CA ARG A 133 7.05 9.92 2.57
C ARG A 133 8.43 10.57 2.70
N THR A 134 9.50 9.87 2.39
CA THR A 134 10.87 10.31 2.69
C THR A 134 11.64 10.76 1.46
N ALA A 135 11.28 10.30 0.26
CA ALA A 135 11.95 10.71 -0.97
C ALA A 135 11.78 12.22 -1.20
N ARG A 136 12.90 12.91 -1.39
CA ARG A 136 12.93 14.37 -1.65
C ARG A 136 12.33 14.72 -3.00
N THR A 137 12.49 13.83 -3.97
CA THR A 137 11.90 13.95 -5.30
C THR A 137 11.31 12.61 -5.74
N PRO A 138 10.28 12.61 -6.59
CA PRO A 138 9.75 11.36 -7.14
C PRO A 138 10.82 10.52 -7.84
N ALA A 139 11.76 11.16 -8.55
CA ALA A 139 12.85 10.49 -9.26
C ALA A 139 13.80 9.75 -8.32
N GLU A 140 14.06 10.28 -7.13
CA GLU A 140 14.84 9.62 -6.09
C GLU A 140 14.10 8.39 -5.56
N GLY A 141 12.82 8.52 -5.25
CA GLY A 141 12.00 7.40 -4.78
C GLY A 141 11.96 6.24 -5.78
N TRP A 142 11.75 6.53 -7.06
CA TRP A 142 11.74 5.50 -8.11
C TRP A 142 13.09 4.81 -8.31
N ARG A 143 14.17 5.36 -7.81
CA ARG A 143 15.52 4.77 -7.89
C ARG A 143 15.91 3.95 -6.67
N SER A 144 15.06 3.88 -5.63
CA SER A 144 15.35 3.13 -4.42
C SER A 144 15.63 1.65 -4.71
N THR A 145 16.79 1.20 -4.26
CA THR A 145 17.21 -0.21 -4.31
C THR A 145 16.47 -1.04 -3.27
N GLU A 146 16.20 -0.47 -2.12
CA GLU A 146 15.49 -1.10 -1.01
C GLU A 146 14.05 -1.47 -1.42
N VAL A 147 13.37 -0.55 -2.12
CA VAL A 147 12.03 -0.83 -2.66
C VAL A 147 12.09 -1.93 -3.71
N ARG A 148 13.06 -1.86 -4.62
CA ARG A 148 13.26 -2.88 -5.66
C ARG A 148 13.45 -4.27 -5.04
N GLU A 149 14.32 -4.37 -4.03
CA GLU A 149 14.60 -5.63 -3.33
C GLU A 149 13.37 -6.16 -2.57
N ALA A 150 12.62 -5.30 -1.88
CA ALA A 150 11.38 -5.69 -1.21
C ALA A 150 10.32 -6.21 -2.19
N LEU A 151 10.30 -5.69 -3.42
CA LEU A 151 9.37 -6.11 -4.47
C LEU A 151 9.84 -7.34 -5.25
N ASP A 152 11.12 -7.72 -5.15
CA ASP A 152 11.71 -8.76 -6.01
C ASP A 152 10.99 -10.10 -5.89
N LEU A 153 10.81 -10.62 -4.69
CA LEU A 153 10.11 -11.89 -4.43
C LEU A 153 8.57 -11.81 -4.59
N CYS A 154 8.02 -10.67 -5.00
CA CYS A 154 6.60 -10.60 -5.32
C CYS A 154 6.34 -11.31 -6.65
N LEU A 155 5.57 -12.39 -6.63
CA LEU A 155 5.21 -13.20 -7.80
C LEU A 155 4.21 -12.52 -8.73
N SER A 156 3.70 -11.34 -8.39
CA SER A 156 2.62 -10.65 -9.14
C SER A 156 1.38 -11.51 -9.37
N CYS A 157 1.10 -12.45 -8.48
CA CYS A 157 0.02 -13.44 -8.59
C CYS A 157 -1.38 -12.86 -8.38
N LYS A 158 -1.50 -11.58 -8.04
CA LYS A 158 -2.75 -10.85 -7.78
C LYS A 158 -3.64 -11.38 -6.64
N ALA A 159 -3.23 -12.41 -5.90
CA ALA A 159 -4.01 -12.90 -4.76
C ALA A 159 -4.32 -11.80 -3.74
N CYS A 160 -3.46 -10.78 -3.62
CA CYS A 160 -3.71 -9.64 -2.74
C CYS A 160 -4.87 -8.75 -3.20
N SER A 161 -5.17 -8.65 -4.49
CA SER A 161 -6.29 -7.84 -4.98
C SER A 161 -7.66 -8.41 -4.59
N THR A 162 -7.73 -9.73 -4.38
CA THR A 162 -8.96 -10.46 -4.00
C THR A 162 -9.02 -10.77 -2.51
N ASP A 163 -7.94 -11.29 -1.92
CA ASP A 163 -7.92 -11.75 -0.54
C ASP A 163 -7.71 -10.61 0.48
N CYS A 164 -7.19 -9.45 0.07
CA CYS A 164 -6.96 -8.34 0.97
C CYS A 164 -8.26 -7.56 1.23
N PRO A 165 -8.69 -7.41 2.51
CA PRO A 165 -9.91 -6.68 2.84
C PRO A 165 -9.92 -5.21 2.37
N THR A 166 -8.73 -4.62 2.20
CA THR A 166 -8.57 -3.23 1.73
C THR A 166 -8.22 -3.15 0.23
N GLY A 167 -8.21 -4.28 -0.47
CA GLY A 167 -8.03 -4.34 -1.92
C GLY A 167 -6.67 -3.84 -2.41
N VAL A 168 -5.60 -4.09 -1.66
CA VAL A 168 -4.23 -3.73 -2.09
C VAL A 168 -3.83 -4.58 -3.28
N ASP A 169 -3.56 -3.97 -4.42
CA ASP A 169 -3.00 -4.65 -5.59
C ASP A 169 -1.49 -4.43 -5.67
N MET A 170 -0.75 -5.30 -5.00
CA MET A 170 0.72 -5.22 -4.99
C MET A 170 1.33 -5.53 -6.35
N ALA A 171 0.67 -6.31 -7.20
CA ALA A 171 1.15 -6.61 -8.54
C ALA A 171 1.14 -5.36 -9.43
N ASP A 172 0.09 -4.55 -9.32
CA ASP A 172 -0.01 -3.29 -10.04
C ASP A 172 1.01 -2.27 -9.50
N LEU A 173 1.11 -2.13 -8.18
CA LEU A 173 2.12 -1.25 -7.56
C LEU A 173 3.54 -1.64 -7.96
N LYS A 174 3.88 -2.95 -7.98
CA LYS A 174 5.17 -3.46 -8.47
C LYS A 174 5.39 -3.11 -9.94
N SER A 175 4.38 -3.29 -10.77
CA SER A 175 4.48 -3.01 -12.22
C SER A 175 4.81 -1.55 -12.46
N ARG A 176 4.09 -0.62 -11.81
CA ARG A 176 4.31 0.82 -11.93
C ARG A 176 5.68 1.23 -11.38
N PHE A 177 6.06 0.74 -10.19
CA PHE A 177 7.38 1.00 -9.65
C PHE A 177 8.47 0.52 -10.61
N THR A 178 8.36 -0.68 -11.15
CA THR A 178 9.34 -1.25 -12.07
C THR A 178 9.43 -0.43 -13.37
N GLN A 179 8.30 0.05 -13.88
CA GLN A 179 8.28 0.90 -15.06
C GLN A 179 9.06 2.20 -14.83
N GLU A 180 8.80 2.88 -13.72
CA GLU A 180 9.49 4.13 -13.39
C GLU A 180 10.96 3.91 -13.02
N HIS A 181 11.26 2.84 -12.29
CA HIS A 181 12.64 2.48 -11.92
C HIS A 181 13.55 2.31 -13.12
N TYR A 182 13.04 1.70 -14.19
CA TYR A 182 13.79 1.46 -15.43
C TYR A 182 13.55 2.52 -16.51
N ARG A 183 12.85 3.61 -16.23
CA ARG A 183 12.66 4.70 -17.20
C ARG A 183 14.02 5.29 -17.57
N GLY A 184 14.36 5.20 -18.87
CA GLY A 184 15.66 5.66 -19.42
C GLY A 184 16.85 4.77 -19.02
N ARG A 185 16.64 3.54 -18.55
CA ARG A 185 17.68 2.56 -18.21
C ARG A 185 17.46 1.22 -18.92
N LEU A 186 18.54 0.49 -19.12
CA LEU A 186 18.45 -0.88 -19.60
C LEU A 186 17.81 -1.78 -18.55
N ARG A 187 16.82 -2.55 -18.96
CA ARG A 187 16.19 -3.57 -18.12
C ARG A 187 17.03 -4.85 -18.10
N PRO A 188 16.98 -5.66 -17.04
CA PRO A 188 17.60 -6.98 -17.03
C PRO A 188 17.15 -7.83 -18.20
N PHE A 189 18.04 -8.69 -18.72
CA PHE A 189 17.76 -9.57 -19.86
C PHE A 189 16.49 -10.42 -19.64
N THR A 190 16.23 -10.87 -18.41
CA THR A 190 15.05 -11.63 -18.03
C THR A 190 13.73 -10.90 -18.33
N HIS A 191 13.71 -9.56 -18.30
CA HIS A 191 12.53 -8.78 -18.66
C HIS A 191 12.22 -8.82 -20.16
N PHE A 192 13.24 -9.01 -20.99
CA PHE A 192 13.08 -9.14 -22.45
C PHE A 192 12.77 -10.57 -22.85
N SER A 193 13.44 -11.57 -22.27
CA SER A 193 13.22 -12.99 -22.61
C SER A 193 11.87 -13.49 -22.13
N ILE A 194 11.63 -13.46 -20.83
CA ILE A 194 10.40 -14.00 -20.24
C ILE A 194 9.24 -12.99 -20.36
N GLY A 195 9.48 -11.70 -20.17
CA GLY A 195 8.45 -10.68 -20.27
C GLY A 195 7.85 -10.51 -21.68
N TRP A 196 8.59 -10.92 -22.71
CA TRP A 196 8.11 -10.91 -24.10
C TRP A 196 7.60 -12.27 -24.57
N LEU A 197 7.50 -13.24 -23.69
CA LEU A 197 7.02 -14.58 -24.01
C LEU A 197 5.70 -14.58 -24.81
N PRO A 198 4.70 -13.74 -24.51
CA PRO A 198 3.47 -13.63 -25.31
C PRO A 198 3.72 -13.24 -26.78
N ARG A 199 4.84 -12.56 -27.09
CA ARG A 199 5.24 -12.22 -28.46
C ARG A 199 6.07 -13.31 -29.11
N TRP A 200 6.92 -13.99 -28.34
CA TRP A 200 7.75 -15.06 -28.85
C TRP A 200 6.95 -16.31 -29.18
N ILE A 201 5.96 -16.71 -28.36
CA ILE A 201 5.15 -17.91 -28.57
C ILE A 201 4.50 -17.92 -29.95
N PRO A 202 3.74 -16.89 -30.41
CA PRO A 202 3.14 -16.91 -31.74
C PRO A 202 4.16 -16.96 -32.88
N MET A 203 5.35 -16.39 -32.69
CA MET A 203 6.42 -16.47 -33.68
C MET A 203 6.98 -17.90 -33.78
N LEU A 204 7.23 -18.54 -32.64
CA LEU A 204 7.74 -19.89 -32.55
C LEU A 204 6.74 -20.91 -33.06
N THR A 205 5.46 -20.76 -32.74
CA THR A 205 4.39 -21.67 -33.22
C THR A 205 4.13 -21.54 -34.73
N ARG A 206 4.45 -20.39 -35.35
CA ARG A 206 4.38 -20.20 -36.79
C ARG A 206 5.62 -20.79 -37.53
N ALA A 207 6.76 -20.82 -36.84
CA ALA A 207 8.02 -21.31 -37.37
C ALA A 207 8.24 -22.81 -37.11
N ALA A 208 7.51 -23.41 -36.18
CA ALA A 208 7.54 -24.85 -35.90
C ALA A 208 6.60 -25.54 -36.88
N PRO A 209 7.07 -26.51 -37.67
CA PRO A 209 6.26 -27.29 -38.61
C PRO A 209 5.22 -28.17 -37.89
#